data_0e2710987a42cfa926a77efc395df580
#
_entry.id   0e2710987a42cfa926a77efc395df580
#
_cell.length_a   1.000
_cell.length_b   1.000
_cell.length_c   1.000
_cell.angle_alpha   90.00
_cell.angle_beta   90.00
_cell.angle_gamma   90.00
#
_symmetry.space_group_name_H-M   'P 1'
#
loop_
_entity.id
_entity.type
_entity.pdbx_description
1 polymer ?
#
loop_
_entity_poly.entity_id
_entity_poly.type
_entity_poly.pdbx_seq_one_letter_code
_entity_poly.pdbx_strand_id
1 'polypeptide(L)'
;MYLGCAAAVATCLTIAEARAGTLLISADEAKLPPPKGAVAVSSRGITRGPKVALVGKAEAHSPMHLQLKFESFGGAKIDTESLKVTYLKNPAVDLTPRLKAFVKPDGIDIPDAELPAGDHLIRVDVKDSDGRTATTSFTLKIAP
;
A
#
# COMPACT_ATOMS: atom_id res chain seq x y z
N MET A 1 12.21 -30.37 -61.94
CA MET A 1 13.17 -29.84 -60.96
C MET A 1 12.79 -28.44 -60.58
N TYR A 2 11.98 -28.27 -59.54
CA TYR A 2 11.74 -26.95 -58.99
C TYR A 2 11.87 -27.05 -57.46
N LEU A 3 12.94 -26.40 -56.94
CA LEU A 3 13.16 -26.22 -55.51
C LEU A 3 12.20 -25.12 -55.04
N GLY A 4 11.25 -25.50 -54.22
CA GLY A 4 10.43 -24.55 -53.48
C GLY A 4 11.11 -24.17 -52.19
N CYS A 5 11.59 -22.94 -52.06
CA CYS A 5 12.08 -22.35 -50.85
C CYS A 5 10.89 -21.91 -50.00
N ALA A 6 10.51 -22.66 -48.96
CA ALA A 6 9.54 -22.21 -47.97
C ALA A 6 10.25 -21.34 -46.94
N ALA A 7 10.07 -20.04 -47.04
CA ALA A 7 10.50 -19.10 -46.03
C ALA A 7 9.52 -19.17 -44.85
N ALA A 8 9.94 -19.79 -43.77
CA ALA A 8 9.21 -19.75 -42.48
C ALA A 8 9.45 -18.36 -41.85
N VAL A 9 8.42 -17.53 -41.92
CA VAL A 9 8.38 -16.26 -41.17
C VAL A 9 8.03 -16.61 -39.72
N ALA A 10 9.03 -16.65 -38.86
CA ALA A 10 8.83 -16.76 -37.42
C ALA A 10 8.32 -15.40 -36.91
N THR A 11 7.01 -15.26 -36.76
CA THR A 11 6.41 -14.12 -36.10
C THR A 11 6.70 -14.24 -34.61
N CYS A 12 7.70 -13.51 -34.15
CA CYS A 12 8.00 -13.38 -32.72
C CYS A 12 6.89 -12.56 -32.07
N LEU A 13 5.93 -13.24 -31.46
CA LEU A 13 4.88 -12.62 -30.68
C LEU A 13 5.54 -12.18 -29.36
N THR A 14 5.98 -10.94 -29.27
CA THR A 14 6.39 -10.34 -28.01
C THR A 14 5.15 -10.16 -27.15
N ILE A 15 4.92 -11.09 -26.26
CA ILE A 15 3.94 -10.94 -25.19
C ILE A 15 4.50 -9.84 -24.29
N ALA A 16 4.00 -8.63 -24.45
CA ALA A 16 4.19 -7.59 -23.47
C ALA A 16 3.49 -8.08 -22.20
N GLU A 17 4.26 -8.54 -21.23
CA GLU A 17 3.75 -8.79 -19.89
C GLU A 17 3.25 -7.44 -19.37
N ALA A 18 1.95 -7.24 -19.47
CA ALA A 18 1.29 -6.15 -18.76
C ALA A 18 1.52 -6.43 -17.26
N ARG A 19 2.44 -5.72 -16.65
CA ARG A 19 2.58 -5.71 -15.21
C ARG A 19 1.29 -5.15 -14.65
N ALA A 20 0.41 -6.05 -14.21
CA ALA A 20 -0.77 -5.66 -13.47
C ALA A 20 -0.27 -5.09 -12.14
N GLY A 21 -0.48 -3.80 -11.92
CA GLY A 21 -0.22 -3.18 -10.63
C GLY A 21 -1.05 -3.82 -9.52
N THR A 22 -0.65 -3.62 -8.29
CA THR A 22 -1.42 -4.09 -7.14
C THR A 22 -2.55 -3.11 -6.86
N LEU A 23 -3.79 -3.52 -7.14
CA LEU A 23 -4.95 -2.71 -6.81
C LEU A 23 -5.10 -2.58 -5.30
N LEU A 24 -4.76 -1.42 -4.77
CA LEU A 24 -4.83 -1.14 -3.34
C LEU A 24 -6.23 -0.66 -2.93
N ILE A 25 -6.78 0.28 -3.69
CA ILE A 25 -8.11 0.85 -3.47
C ILE A 25 -8.85 0.83 -4.81
N SER A 26 -10.07 0.29 -4.82
CA SER A 26 -10.91 0.32 -6.02
C SER A 26 -11.62 1.67 -6.18
N ALA A 27 -12.04 1.97 -7.41
CA ALA A 27 -12.80 3.19 -7.69
C ALA A 27 -14.14 3.24 -6.91
N ASP A 28 -14.76 2.10 -6.66
CA ASP A 28 -16.01 2.01 -5.90
C ASP A 28 -15.79 2.26 -4.41
N GLU A 29 -14.70 1.74 -3.85
CA GLU A 29 -14.30 2.01 -2.47
C GLU A 29 -13.98 3.51 -2.27
N ALA A 30 -13.35 4.14 -3.23
CA ALA A 30 -13.06 5.57 -3.20
C ALA A 30 -14.32 6.46 -3.16
N LYS A 31 -15.43 5.98 -3.71
CA LYS A 31 -16.73 6.69 -3.73
C LYS A 31 -17.50 6.57 -2.41
N LEU A 32 -17.08 5.68 -1.51
CA LEU A 32 -17.73 5.55 -0.21
C LEU A 32 -17.69 6.88 0.56
N PRO A 33 -18.70 7.16 1.38
CA PRO A 33 -18.73 8.39 2.16
C PRO A 33 -17.59 8.44 3.18
N PRO A 34 -17.16 9.64 3.59
CA PRO A 34 -16.10 9.79 4.59
C PRO A 34 -16.54 9.17 5.93
N PRO A 35 -15.58 8.80 6.79
CA PRO A 35 -15.91 8.23 8.09
C PRO A 35 -16.72 9.20 8.93
N LYS A 36 -17.65 8.67 9.70
CA LYS A 36 -18.43 9.47 10.65
C LYS A 36 -17.56 9.83 11.84
N GLY A 37 -17.50 11.11 12.15
CA GLY A 37 -16.75 11.63 13.29
C GLY A 37 -15.40 12.22 12.92
N ALA A 38 -14.80 12.95 13.86
CA ALA A 38 -13.45 13.49 13.69
C ALA A 38 -12.43 12.35 13.71
N VAL A 39 -11.82 12.10 12.58
CA VAL A 39 -10.63 11.24 12.54
C VAL A 39 -9.49 12.03 13.17
N ALA A 40 -9.24 11.77 14.44
CA ALA A 40 -8.10 12.38 15.12
C ALA A 40 -6.82 11.86 14.45
N VAL A 41 -6.17 12.72 13.68
CA VAL A 41 -4.78 12.53 13.32
C VAL A 41 -3.99 12.81 14.60
N SER A 42 -3.98 11.87 15.52
CA SER A 42 -3.25 12.04 16.77
C SER A 42 -1.96 11.23 16.75
N SER A 43 -0.92 11.86 16.34
CA SER A 43 0.41 11.50 16.77
C SER A 43 0.77 12.27 18.07
N ARG A 44 -0.08 12.19 19.06
CA ARG A 44 0.22 12.71 20.41
C ARG A 44 0.33 11.54 21.37
N GLY A 45 1.50 10.95 21.37
CA GLY A 45 1.88 10.02 22.41
C GLY A 45 3.39 10.05 22.54
N ILE A 46 3.91 10.54 23.66
CA ILE A 46 5.25 10.22 24.09
C ILE A 46 5.21 8.73 24.49
N THR A 47 5.02 7.88 23.52
CA THR A 47 5.05 6.45 23.70
C THR A 47 6.30 5.92 23.02
N ARG A 48 7.06 5.16 23.79
CA ARG A 48 8.20 4.39 23.28
C ARG A 48 7.74 3.20 22.43
N GLY A 49 6.57 3.33 21.81
CA GLY A 49 6.01 2.34 20.93
C GLY A 49 6.57 2.43 19.51
N PRO A 50 6.20 1.48 18.64
CA PRO A 50 6.65 1.49 17.25
C PRO A 50 6.16 2.73 16.51
N LYS A 51 6.90 3.13 15.49
CA LYS A 51 6.51 4.21 14.58
C LYS A 51 6.30 3.68 13.17
N VAL A 52 5.35 4.29 12.47
CA VAL A 52 5.13 4.08 11.05
C VAL A 52 5.30 5.42 10.35
N ALA A 53 6.14 5.47 9.35
CA ALA A 53 6.40 6.65 8.55
C ALA A 53 6.19 6.38 7.07
N LEU A 54 5.51 7.29 6.39
CA LEU A 54 5.42 7.26 4.93
C LEU A 54 6.75 7.73 4.35
N VAL A 55 7.34 6.92 3.48
CA VAL A 55 8.57 7.25 2.76
C VAL A 55 8.20 7.91 1.44
N GLY A 56 8.83 9.04 1.15
CA GLY A 56 8.59 9.80 -0.08
C GLY A 56 7.46 10.82 0.06
N LYS A 57 6.83 11.12 -1.07
CA LYS A 57 5.78 12.14 -1.14
C LYS A 57 4.40 11.53 -0.92
N ALA A 58 3.55 12.24 -0.17
CA ALA A 58 2.14 11.88 -0.03
C ALA A 58 1.30 12.20 -1.28
N GLU A 59 1.88 12.88 -2.26
CA GLU A 59 1.26 13.24 -3.53
C GLU A 59 1.96 12.48 -4.66
N ALA A 60 1.18 11.77 -5.48
CA ALA A 60 1.71 10.96 -6.56
C ALA A 60 0.67 10.74 -7.67
N HIS A 61 1.12 10.11 -8.75
CA HIS A 61 0.25 9.59 -9.80
C HIS A 61 0.14 8.07 -9.64
N SER A 62 -1.02 7.50 -9.95
CA SER A 62 -1.20 6.05 -9.99
C SER A 62 -0.73 5.48 -11.35
N PRO A 63 -0.01 4.35 -11.38
CA PRO A 63 0.49 3.59 -10.23
C PRO A 63 1.67 4.29 -9.53
N MET A 64 1.81 4.05 -8.24
CA MET A 64 2.86 4.67 -7.43
C MET A 64 3.65 3.65 -6.62
N HIS A 65 4.90 3.97 -6.32
CA HIS A 65 5.68 3.23 -5.35
C HIS A 65 5.27 3.65 -3.94
N LEU A 66 4.47 2.84 -3.27
CA LEU A 66 4.07 3.08 -1.89
C LEU A 66 5.02 2.39 -0.94
N GLN A 67 5.71 3.16 -0.13
CA GLN A 67 6.66 2.65 0.84
C GLN A 67 6.37 3.21 2.23
N LEU A 68 6.25 2.33 3.21
CA LEU A 68 6.12 2.66 4.63
C LEU A 68 7.32 2.08 5.37
N LYS A 69 7.84 2.85 6.31
CA LYS A 69 8.94 2.42 7.17
C LYS A 69 8.43 2.21 8.60
N PHE A 70 8.83 1.12 9.20
CA PHE A 70 8.58 0.81 10.59
C PHE A 70 9.83 1.06 11.42
N GLU A 71 9.67 1.70 12.56
CA GLU A 71 10.72 1.89 13.53
C GLU A 71 10.28 1.32 14.87
N SER A 72 11.13 0.53 15.47
CA SER A 72 10.93 -0.01 16.82
C SER A 72 11.97 0.57 17.78
N PHE A 73 11.65 0.58 19.05
CA PHE A 73 12.51 1.13 20.10
C PHE A 73 12.86 0.08 21.14
N GLY A 74 14.00 0.25 21.76
CA GLY A 74 14.44 -0.62 22.88
C GLY A 74 14.74 -2.07 22.47
N GLY A 75 15.17 -2.29 21.22
CA GLY A 75 15.48 -3.63 20.72
C GLY A 75 14.25 -4.49 20.38
N ALA A 76 13.03 -3.95 20.50
CA ALA A 76 11.81 -4.63 20.10
C ALA A 76 11.75 -4.81 18.57
N LYS A 77 11.05 -5.82 18.13
CA LYS A 77 10.78 -6.09 16.72
C LYS A 77 9.33 -5.79 16.39
N ILE A 78 9.06 -5.38 15.16
CA ILE A 78 7.70 -5.17 14.69
C ILE A 78 7.03 -6.53 14.48
N ASP A 79 5.85 -6.69 15.08
CA ASP A 79 4.99 -7.84 14.86
C ASP A 79 4.17 -7.64 13.58
N THR A 80 4.65 -8.20 12.49
CA THR A 80 4.00 -8.11 11.17
C THR A 80 2.65 -8.80 11.10
N GLU A 81 2.39 -9.76 11.97
CA GLU A 81 1.10 -10.45 12.06
C GLU A 81 0.00 -9.58 12.70
N SER A 82 0.41 -8.63 13.54
CA SER A 82 -0.51 -7.67 14.18
C SER A 82 -0.85 -6.48 13.30
N LEU A 83 -0.16 -6.31 12.18
CA LEU A 83 -0.35 -5.17 11.30
C LEU A 83 -1.78 -5.14 10.75
N LYS A 84 -2.42 -3.98 10.87
CA LYS A 84 -3.71 -3.70 10.27
C LYS A 84 -3.67 -2.39 9.51
N VAL A 85 -4.08 -2.42 8.27
CA VAL A 85 -4.18 -1.24 7.41
C VAL A 85 -5.63 -1.06 6.99
N THR A 86 -6.18 0.10 7.29
CA THR A 86 -7.59 0.40 7.06
C THR A 86 -7.73 1.67 6.20
N TYR A 87 -8.51 1.57 5.15
CA TYR A 87 -8.97 2.74 4.41
C TYR A 87 -10.18 3.34 5.12
N LEU A 88 -10.03 4.57 5.61
CA LEU A 88 -11.03 5.21 6.45
C LEU A 88 -12.18 5.77 5.60
N LYS A 89 -13.20 4.96 5.46
CA LYS A 89 -14.48 5.26 4.82
C LYS A 89 -15.64 4.73 5.66
N ASN A 90 -16.84 4.95 5.23
CA ASN A 90 -18.03 4.40 5.88
C ASN A 90 -18.82 3.54 4.87
N PRO A 91 -18.76 2.20 4.99
CA PRO A 91 -17.99 1.43 5.98
C PRO A 91 -16.47 1.46 5.74
N ALA A 92 -15.68 1.21 6.78
CA ALA A 92 -14.23 1.12 6.67
C ALA A 92 -13.82 -0.10 5.84
N VAL A 93 -12.80 0.06 5.01
CA VAL A 93 -12.27 -1.01 4.13
C VAL A 93 -10.96 -1.53 4.70
N ASP A 94 -10.88 -2.83 4.92
CA ASP A 94 -9.65 -3.48 5.35
C ASP A 94 -8.73 -3.74 4.16
N LEU A 95 -7.58 -3.05 4.15
CA LEU A 95 -6.55 -3.20 3.12
C LEU A 95 -5.49 -4.25 3.48
N THR A 96 -5.50 -4.74 4.70
CA THR A 96 -4.47 -5.67 5.22
C THR A 96 -4.24 -6.88 4.32
N PRO A 97 -5.28 -7.59 3.82
CA PRO A 97 -5.07 -8.76 2.95
C PRO A 97 -4.35 -8.42 1.64
N ARG A 98 -4.58 -7.22 1.11
CA ARG A 98 -3.97 -6.74 -0.14
C ARG A 98 -2.49 -6.40 0.02
N LEU A 99 -2.09 -6.00 1.23
CA LEU A 99 -0.73 -5.59 1.56
C LEU A 99 0.13 -6.73 2.10
N LYS A 100 -0.48 -7.80 2.57
CA LYS A 100 0.21 -8.87 3.31
C LYS A 100 1.43 -9.43 2.57
N ALA A 101 1.39 -9.55 1.26
CA ALA A 101 2.51 -10.03 0.44
C ALA A 101 3.71 -9.05 0.41
N PHE A 102 3.49 -7.79 0.76
CA PHE A 102 4.49 -6.72 0.71
C PHE A 102 4.99 -6.29 2.09
N VAL A 103 4.47 -6.90 3.15
CA VAL A 103 4.84 -6.58 4.53
C VAL A 103 6.18 -7.23 4.88
N LYS A 104 7.08 -6.40 5.41
CA LYS A 104 8.39 -6.80 5.92
C LYS A 104 8.55 -6.29 7.36
N PRO A 105 9.48 -6.88 8.15
CA PRO A 105 9.71 -6.43 9.53
C PRO A 105 10.13 -4.96 9.65
N ASP A 106 10.69 -4.38 8.61
CA ASP A 106 11.16 -2.99 8.54
C ASP A 106 10.19 -2.04 7.82
N GLY A 107 9.14 -2.57 7.18
CA GLY A 107 8.17 -1.74 6.49
C GLY A 107 7.31 -2.46 5.48
N ILE A 108 6.61 -1.68 4.69
CA ILE A 108 5.80 -2.13 3.55
C ILE A 108 6.40 -1.52 2.29
N ASP A 109 6.56 -2.32 1.25
CA ASP A 109 7.10 -1.89 -0.03
C ASP A 109 6.24 -2.44 -1.18
N ILE A 110 5.45 -1.56 -1.81
CA ILE A 110 4.59 -1.89 -2.95
C ILE A 110 5.07 -1.09 -4.16
N PRO A 111 5.75 -1.73 -5.10
CA PRO A 111 6.35 -1.02 -6.23
C PRO A 111 5.32 -0.38 -7.17
N ASP A 112 4.17 -1.03 -7.36
CA ASP A 112 3.14 -0.60 -8.30
C ASP A 112 1.76 -0.61 -7.61
N ALA A 113 1.54 0.30 -6.67
CA ALA A 113 0.26 0.45 -6.00
C ALA A 113 -0.71 1.25 -6.87
N GLU A 114 -1.84 0.66 -7.20
CA GLU A 114 -2.90 1.32 -7.96
C GLU A 114 -3.97 1.88 -7.04
N LEU A 115 -4.20 3.18 -7.18
CA LEU A 115 -5.23 3.93 -6.45
C LEU A 115 -5.95 4.87 -7.42
N PRO A 116 -7.26 5.08 -7.24
CA PRO A 116 -7.97 6.07 -8.05
C PRO A 116 -7.54 7.50 -7.69
N ALA A 117 -7.77 8.45 -8.59
CA ALA A 117 -7.51 9.86 -8.30
C ALA A 117 -8.33 10.35 -7.10
N GLY A 118 -7.74 11.21 -6.29
CA GLY A 118 -8.35 11.81 -5.12
C GLY A 118 -7.56 11.63 -3.82
N ASP A 119 -8.16 12.01 -2.72
CA ASP A 119 -7.55 11.92 -1.40
C ASP A 119 -7.97 10.62 -0.70
N HIS A 120 -6.99 9.87 -0.21
CA HIS A 120 -7.18 8.59 0.46
C HIS A 120 -6.61 8.65 1.87
N LEU A 121 -7.49 8.64 2.86
CA LEU A 121 -7.10 8.60 4.27
C LEU A 121 -6.92 7.15 4.71
N ILE A 122 -5.69 6.80 5.08
CA ILE A 122 -5.29 5.45 5.46
C ILE A 122 -4.80 5.46 6.90
N ARG A 123 -5.25 4.47 7.67
CA ARG A 123 -4.82 4.23 9.04
C ARG A 123 -4.02 2.95 9.09
N VAL A 124 -2.89 3.00 9.80
CA VAL A 124 -2.03 1.85 10.07
C VAL A 124 -1.93 1.62 11.58
N ASP A 125 -2.31 0.44 12.00
CA ASP A 125 -2.14 -0.04 13.37
C ASP A 125 -1.06 -1.11 13.41
N VAL A 126 -0.10 -0.99 14.30
CA VAL A 126 1.01 -1.92 14.43
C VAL A 126 1.36 -2.15 15.90
N LYS A 127 1.87 -3.34 16.19
CA LYS A 127 2.32 -3.75 17.52
C LYS A 127 3.78 -4.22 17.45
N ASP A 128 4.52 -4.01 18.51
CA ASP A 128 5.87 -4.54 18.63
C ASP A 128 5.91 -5.82 19.49
N SER A 129 7.09 -6.46 19.54
CA SER A 129 7.29 -7.69 20.30
C SER A 129 7.13 -7.50 21.82
N ASP A 130 7.18 -6.27 22.32
CA ASP A 130 6.94 -5.93 23.73
C ASP A 130 5.46 -5.65 24.04
N GLY A 131 4.60 -5.80 23.06
CA GLY A 131 3.15 -5.57 23.20
C GLY A 131 2.72 -4.12 23.11
N ARG A 132 3.62 -3.20 22.75
CA ARG A 132 3.28 -1.79 22.55
C ARG A 132 2.63 -1.59 21.20
N THR A 133 1.58 -0.81 21.17
CA THR A 133 0.82 -0.52 19.95
C THR A 133 1.04 0.91 19.48
N ALA A 134 0.95 1.13 18.18
CA ALA A 134 0.95 2.45 17.59
C ALA A 134 -0.09 2.52 16.46
N THR A 135 -0.70 3.68 16.35
CA THR A 135 -1.65 4.00 15.30
C THR A 135 -1.18 5.24 14.57
N THR A 136 -1.08 5.15 13.26
CA THR A 136 -0.69 6.27 12.40
C THR A 136 -1.70 6.41 11.27
N SER A 137 -2.14 7.63 11.00
CA SER A 137 -3.00 7.94 9.86
C SER A 137 -2.31 8.93 8.94
N PHE A 138 -2.45 8.74 7.65
CA PHE A 138 -1.91 9.63 6.63
C PHE A 138 -2.85 9.72 5.43
N THR A 139 -2.77 10.80 4.70
CA THR A 139 -3.55 11.02 3.48
C THR A 139 -2.63 10.89 2.27
N LEU A 140 -3.00 10.00 1.35
CA LEU A 140 -2.39 9.92 0.03
C LEU A 140 -3.22 10.73 -0.95
N LYS A 141 -2.58 11.66 -1.65
CA LYS A 141 -3.20 12.43 -2.73
C LYS A 141 -2.76 11.88 -4.07
N ILE A 142 -3.71 11.34 -4.81
CA ILE A 142 -3.45 10.79 -6.14
C ILE A 142 -3.96 11.78 -7.17
N ALA A 143 -3.05 12.28 -7.99
CA ALA A 143 -3.38 13.18 -9.07
C ALA A 143 -4.14 12.45 -10.19
N PRO A 144 -5.10 13.13 -10.84
CA PRO A 144 -5.85 12.57 -11.96
C PRO A 144 -4.98 12.31 -13.20
#